data_218ee506eab112fd8f91ad094ffeb1eb
#
_entry.id   218ee506eab112fd8f91ad094ffeb1eb
#
_cell.length_a   1.000
_cell.length_b   1.000
_cell.length_c   1.000
_cell.angle_alpha   90.00
_cell.angle_beta   90.00
_cell.angle_gamma   90.00
#
_symmetry.space_group_name_H-M   'P 1'
#
loop_
_entity.id
_entity.type
_entity.pdbx_description
1 polymer ?
#
loop_
_entity_poly.entity_id
_entity_poly.type
_entity_poly.pdbx_seq_one_letter_code
_entity_poly.pdbx_strand_id
1 'polypeptide(L)'
;MRLLDTYILKAFVGPFLFGVFAFTSIFVGTGTLFRIAQYITEYGAPLLLVMKAFFLAMPSIILLTFPMSVLLGSLMAFSRLSSTSEIVVMRAGGLSFLRLAMPVYILALVISIGAVAFNEFVVPRTNNMYQTIVREEIMKNATPQTQSHIVLKSMNGDNLGTLMYAKHYDSESKQLSMITVQQFNDKGELQQVENAENAEWNGQVWVMHNGIIYDVSAGEGVERTMRFKEQVLPIKSSPSEVQQDRRKPEELTIKELRHQIKAYKAAYTNTSKLEMEMYQRFTIPLASFVFALVGAPLGLQKQRSSSSIGFGISILIIFIYYGVMTFAGALGKGGALPTWMAAMIPDVLGIIAGLYLNWRVSR
;
A
#
# COMPACT_ATOMS: atom_id res chain seq x y z
N MET A 1 -32.08 13.09 -23.54
CA MET A 1 -30.93 13.17 -22.67
C MET A 1 -30.20 11.83 -22.51
N ARG A 2 -30.93 10.73 -22.26
CA ARG A 2 -30.30 9.40 -22.12
C ARG A 2 -29.46 8.94 -23.33
N LEU A 3 -29.87 9.27 -24.57
CA LEU A 3 -29.12 8.88 -25.78
C LEU A 3 -27.73 9.55 -25.84
N LEU A 4 -27.65 10.86 -25.53
CA LEU A 4 -26.41 11.60 -25.54
C LEU A 4 -25.46 11.09 -24.45
N ASP A 5 -25.97 10.87 -23.24
CA ASP A 5 -25.18 10.35 -22.13
C ASP A 5 -24.56 8.97 -22.48
N THR A 6 -25.39 8.07 -23.05
CA THR A 6 -24.95 6.76 -23.54
C THR A 6 -23.92 6.87 -24.66
N TYR A 7 -24.08 7.84 -25.57
CA TYR A 7 -23.14 8.05 -26.67
C TYR A 7 -21.76 8.46 -26.16
N ILE A 8 -21.71 9.45 -25.25
CA ILE A 8 -20.45 9.89 -24.64
C ILE A 8 -19.79 8.77 -23.82
N LEU A 9 -20.58 8.02 -23.04
CA LEU A 9 -20.07 6.87 -22.30
C LEU A 9 -19.49 5.79 -23.21
N LYS A 10 -20.14 5.47 -24.34
CA LYS A 10 -19.57 4.52 -25.32
C LYS A 10 -18.25 5.03 -25.90
N ALA A 11 -18.12 6.35 -26.17
CA ALA A 11 -16.87 6.94 -26.63
C ALA A 11 -15.76 6.83 -25.58
N PHE A 12 -16.08 6.85 -24.29
CA PHE A 12 -15.13 6.74 -23.18
C PHE A 12 -14.72 5.29 -22.89
N VAL A 13 -15.67 4.35 -22.85
CA VAL A 13 -15.43 2.97 -22.37
C VAL A 13 -14.39 2.24 -23.23
N GLY A 14 -14.42 2.39 -24.55
CA GLY A 14 -13.43 1.75 -25.43
C GLY A 14 -11.99 2.14 -25.09
N PRO A 15 -11.64 3.44 -25.13
CA PRO A 15 -10.30 3.91 -24.73
C PRO A 15 -9.96 3.63 -23.27
N PHE A 16 -10.92 3.62 -22.34
CA PHE A 16 -10.70 3.24 -20.94
C PHE A 16 -10.23 1.78 -20.84
N LEU A 17 -10.95 0.84 -21.46
CA LEU A 17 -10.55 -0.57 -21.46
C LEU A 17 -9.20 -0.77 -22.16
N PHE A 18 -8.97 -0.11 -23.28
CA PHE A 18 -7.65 -0.11 -23.91
C PHE A 18 -6.56 0.35 -22.94
N GLY A 19 -6.82 1.44 -22.17
CA GLY A 19 -5.90 1.94 -21.16
C GLY A 19 -5.62 0.91 -20.06
N VAL A 20 -6.65 0.23 -19.56
CA VAL A 20 -6.47 -0.84 -18.55
C VAL A 20 -5.54 -1.93 -19.08
N PHE A 21 -5.77 -2.43 -20.29
CA PHE A 21 -4.90 -3.45 -20.88
C PHE A 21 -3.49 -2.93 -21.14
N ALA A 22 -3.34 -1.74 -21.72
CA ALA A 22 -2.05 -1.17 -22.07
C ALA A 22 -1.19 -0.91 -20.82
N PHE A 23 -1.74 -0.23 -19.81
CA PHE A 23 -0.98 0.06 -18.58
C PHE A 23 -0.72 -1.22 -17.78
N THR A 24 -1.68 -2.15 -17.72
CA THR A 24 -1.44 -3.46 -17.07
C THR A 24 -0.30 -4.21 -17.76
N SER A 25 -0.26 -4.23 -19.10
CA SER A 25 0.83 -4.86 -19.86
C SER A 25 2.18 -4.22 -19.56
N ILE A 26 2.24 -2.89 -19.44
CA ILE A 26 3.47 -2.17 -19.08
C ILE A 26 3.93 -2.56 -17.67
N PHE A 27 3.05 -2.56 -16.65
CA PHE A 27 3.42 -2.93 -15.29
C PHE A 27 3.83 -4.41 -15.17
N VAL A 28 3.14 -5.28 -15.88
CA VAL A 28 3.50 -6.69 -15.95
C VAL A 28 4.88 -6.85 -16.60
N GLY A 29 5.12 -6.18 -17.72
CA GLY A 29 6.37 -6.26 -18.45
C GLY A 29 7.57 -5.72 -17.67
N THR A 30 7.41 -4.60 -16.98
CA THR A 30 8.52 -3.94 -16.27
C THR A 30 8.80 -4.50 -14.87
N GLY A 31 7.85 -5.15 -14.24
CA GLY A 31 7.99 -5.61 -12.85
C GLY A 31 7.73 -7.10 -12.67
N THR A 32 6.53 -7.57 -13.04
CA THR A 32 6.09 -8.92 -12.70
C THR A 32 6.84 -10.00 -13.50
N LEU A 33 7.12 -9.78 -14.78
CA LEU A 33 7.84 -10.75 -15.59
C LEU A 33 9.27 -10.98 -15.09
N PHE A 34 9.97 -9.94 -14.63
CA PHE A 34 11.29 -10.11 -14.04
C PHE A 34 11.26 -10.96 -12.77
N ARG A 35 10.27 -10.73 -11.88
CA ARG A 35 10.09 -11.55 -10.69
C ARG A 35 9.76 -13.01 -11.04
N ILE A 36 8.94 -13.24 -12.04
CA ILE A 36 8.61 -14.57 -12.54
C ILE A 36 9.85 -15.29 -13.05
N ALA A 37 10.65 -14.60 -13.88
CA ALA A 37 11.92 -15.15 -14.37
C ALA A 37 12.83 -15.53 -13.18
N GLN A 38 12.96 -14.66 -12.19
CA GLN A 38 13.74 -14.91 -10.99
C GLN A 38 13.23 -16.14 -10.21
N TYR A 39 11.91 -16.29 -10.05
CA TYR A 39 11.33 -17.46 -9.36
C TYR A 39 11.65 -18.77 -10.06
N ILE A 40 11.75 -18.78 -11.39
CA ILE A 40 12.11 -19.98 -12.14
C ILE A 40 13.63 -20.21 -12.12
N THR A 41 14.43 -19.16 -12.35
CA THR A 41 15.88 -19.30 -12.55
C THR A 41 16.66 -19.43 -11.24
N GLU A 42 16.31 -18.67 -10.22
CA GLU A 42 17.03 -18.69 -8.95
C GLU A 42 16.46 -19.69 -7.94
N TYR A 43 15.12 -19.85 -7.91
CA TYR A 43 14.46 -20.72 -6.92
C TYR A 43 14.00 -22.06 -7.50
N GLY A 44 14.12 -22.28 -8.82
CA GLY A 44 13.71 -23.54 -9.45
C GLY A 44 12.21 -23.84 -9.34
N ALA A 45 11.37 -22.80 -9.18
CA ALA A 45 9.95 -22.99 -8.93
C ALA A 45 9.22 -23.59 -10.13
N PRO A 46 8.29 -24.55 -9.91
CA PRO A 46 7.49 -25.14 -10.98
C PRO A 46 6.67 -24.08 -11.71
N LEU A 47 6.60 -24.16 -13.04
CA LEU A 47 5.90 -23.19 -13.87
C LEU A 47 4.43 -22.97 -13.44
N LEU A 48 3.73 -24.04 -13.06
CA LEU A 48 2.34 -23.98 -12.60
C LEU A 48 2.19 -23.10 -11.35
N LEU A 49 3.12 -23.19 -10.41
CA LEU A 49 3.13 -22.41 -9.18
C LEU A 49 3.39 -20.93 -9.47
N VAL A 50 4.33 -20.66 -10.37
CA VAL A 50 4.67 -19.31 -10.80
C VAL A 50 3.51 -18.65 -11.55
N MET A 51 2.79 -19.41 -12.39
CA MET A 51 1.57 -18.92 -13.05
C MET A 51 0.47 -18.61 -12.04
N LYS A 52 0.29 -19.44 -11.01
CA LYS A 52 -0.67 -19.16 -9.92
C LYS A 52 -0.32 -17.85 -9.20
N ALA A 53 0.96 -17.67 -8.84
CA ALA A 53 1.44 -16.43 -8.25
C ALA A 53 1.21 -15.22 -9.18
N PHE A 54 1.46 -15.37 -10.48
CA PHE A 54 1.19 -14.34 -11.48
C PHE A 54 -0.25 -13.86 -11.46
N PHE A 55 -1.23 -14.78 -11.56
CA PHE A 55 -2.65 -14.40 -11.56
C PHE A 55 -3.10 -13.78 -10.22
N LEU A 56 -2.53 -14.21 -9.11
CA LEU A 56 -2.81 -13.62 -7.80
C LEU A 56 -2.24 -12.20 -7.63
N ALA A 57 -1.19 -11.84 -8.36
CA ALA A 57 -0.65 -10.48 -8.38
C ALA A 57 -1.48 -9.52 -9.26
N MET A 58 -2.25 -10.04 -10.24
CA MET A 58 -2.99 -9.21 -11.19
C MET A 58 -3.97 -8.21 -10.58
N PRO A 59 -4.79 -8.55 -9.57
CA PRO A 59 -5.76 -7.62 -9.01
C PRO A 59 -5.14 -6.32 -8.50
N SER A 60 -4.00 -6.38 -7.83
CA SER A 60 -3.27 -5.19 -7.35
C SER A 60 -2.79 -4.30 -8.51
N ILE A 61 -2.27 -4.93 -9.57
CA ILE A 61 -1.76 -4.22 -10.74
C ILE A 61 -2.90 -3.55 -11.50
N ILE A 62 -3.99 -4.27 -11.75
CA ILE A 62 -5.17 -3.76 -12.46
C ILE A 62 -5.76 -2.55 -11.71
N LEU A 63 -5.86 -2.64 -10.39
CA LEU A 63 -6.37 -1.54 -9.56
C LEU A 63 -5.55 -0.26 -9.74
N LEU A 64 -4.23 -0.39 -9.78
CA LEU A 64 -3.32 0.75 -9.95
C LEU A 64 -3.46 1.40 -11.35
N THR A 65 -3.89 0.64 -12.36
CA THR A 65 -4.07 1.16 -13.71
C THR A 65 -5.39 1.92 -13.92
N PHE A 66 -6.38 1.78 -13.02
CA PHE A 66 -7.69 2.42 -13.17
C PHE A 66 -7.60 3.94 -13.31
N PRO A 67 -6.93 4.69 -12.42
CA PRO A 67 -6.82 6.14 -12.58
C PRO A 67 -6.18 6.54 -13.90
N MET A 68 -5.08 5.88 -14.28
CA MET A 68 -4.38 6.15 -15.54
C MET A 68 -5.28 5.91 -16.76
N SER A 69 -6.04 4.83 -16.70
CA SER A 69 -6.97 4.44 -17.77
C SER A 69 -8.17 5.39 -17.89
N VAL A 70 -8.65 5.92 -16.77
CA VAL A 70 -9.69 6.95 -16.76
C VAL A 70 -9.18 8.25 -17.38
N LEU A 71 -7.94 8.66 -17.09
CA LEU A 71 -7.33 9.83 -17.72
C LEU A 71 -7.24 9.65 -19.24
N LEU A 72 -6.67 8.52 -19.67
CA LEU A 72 -6.54 8.20 -21.09
C LEU A 72 -7.90 8.13 -21.78
N GLY A 73 -8.87 7.43 -21.17
CA GLY A 73 -10.23 7.31 -21.67
C GLY A 73 -10.92 8.65 -21.82
N SER A 74 -10.81 9.53 -20.84
CA SER A 74 -11.37 10.87 -20.87
C SER A 74 -10.72 11.74 -21.96
N LEU A 75 -9.38 11.78 -21.99
CA LEU A 75 -8.64 12.52 -23.02
C LEU A 75 -8.99 12.06 -24.43
N MET A 76 -8.94 10.75 -24.68
CA MET A 76 -9.22 10.22 -26.02
C MET A 76 -10.67 10.40 -26.44
N ALA A 77 -11.63 10.19 -25.55
CA ALA A 77 -13.05 10.36 -25.83
C ALA A 77 -13.35 11.82 -26.22
N PHE A 78 -12.92 12.77 -25.40
CA PHE A 78 -13.18 14.20 -25.68
C PHE A 78 -12.34 14.74 -26.84
N SER A 79 -11.13 14.23 -27.03
CA SER A 79 -10.31 14.56 -28.21
C SER A 79 -10.97 14.10 -29.51
N ARG A 80 -11.50 12.90 -29.54
CA ARG A 80 -12.25 12.37 -30.70
C ARG A 80 -13.50 13.20 -30.99
N LEU A 81 -14.36 13.43 -29.98
CA LEU A 81 -15.58 14.20 -30.11
C LEU A 81 -15.30 15.67 -30.51
N SER A 82 -14.15 16.19 -30.12
CA SER A 82 -13.69 17.54 -30.50
C SER A 82 -13.21 17.55 -31.95
N SER A 83 -12.39 16.58 -32.37
CA SER A 83 -11.84 16.50 -33.73
C SER A 83 -12.90 16.28 -34.81
N THR A 84 -13.99 15.60 -34.47
CA THR A 84 -15.16 15.44 -35.35
C THR A 84 -16.13 16.62 -35.30
N SER A 85 -15.78 17.69 -34.55
CA SER A 85 -16.60 18.89 -34.33
C SER A 85 -17.94 18.64 -33.63
N GLU A 86 -18.18 17.42 -33.12
CA GLU A 86 -19.42 17.05 -32.44
C GLU A 86 -19.68 17.90 -31.18
N ILE A 87 -18.61 18.15 -30.38
CA ILE A 87 -18.72 19.03 -29.20
C ILE A 87 -19.11 20.44 -29.59
N VAL A 88 -18.58 20.96 -30.72
CA VAL A 88 -18.90 22.31 -31.20
C VAL A 88 -20.37 22.40 -31.57
N VAL A 89 -20.90 21.40 -32.29
CA VAL A 89 -22.33 21.33 -32.67
C VAL A 89 -23.21 21.22 -31.42
N MET A 90 -22.87 20.37 -30.47
CA MET A 90 -23.62 20.22 -29.22
C MET A 90 -23.64 21.51 -28.39
N ARG A 91 -22.51 22.23 -28.35
CA ARG A 91 -22.42 23.54 -27.66
C ARG A 91 -23.21 24.62 -28.42
N ALA A 92 -23.19 24.65 -29.74
CA ALA A 92 -24.01 25.56 -30.54
C ALA A 92 -25.51 25.29 -30.31
N GLY A 93 -25.88 24.04 -29.99
CA GLY A 93 -27.25 23.69 -29.56
C GLY A 93 -27.57 24.07 -28.09
N GLY A 94 -26.71 24.84 -27.41
CA GLY A 94 -26.95 25.35 -26.05
C GLY A 94 -26.51 24.43 -24.91
N LEU A 95 -25.82 23.32 -25.19
CA LEU A 95 -25.34 22.43 -24.15
C LEU A 95 -24.01 22.98 -23.57
N SER A 96 -23.95 23.10 -22.24
CA SER A 96 -22.69 23.45 -21.55
C SER A 96 -21.69 22.29 -21.58
N PHE A 97 -20.39 22.62 -21.54
CA PHE A 97 -19.35 21.59 -21.49
C PHE A 97 -19.50 20.68 -20.26
N LEU A 98 -19.81 21.25 -19.11
CA LEU A 98 -20.04 20.48 -17.88
C LEU A 98 -21.17 19.45 -18.05
N ARG A 99 -22.23 19.78 -18.77
CA ARG A 99 -23.31 18.83 -19.04
C ARG A 99 -22.86 17.67 -19.95
N LEU A 100 -21.97 17.95 -20.90
CA LEU A 100 -21.38 16.94 -21.77
C LEU A 100 -20.38 16.03 -21.02
N ALA A 101 -19.62 16.59 -20.09
CA ALA A 101 -18.64 15.85 -19.32
C ALA A 101 -19.25 15.05 -18.14
N MET A 102 -20.43 15.45 -17.65
CA MET A 102 -21.09 14.87 -16.48
C MET A 102 -21.22 13.34 -16.51
N PRO A 103 -21.62 12.68 -17.61
CA PRO A 103 -21.69 11.23 -17.64
C PRO A 103 -20.36 10.56 -17.36
N VAL A 104 -19.25 11.12 -17.87
CA VAL A 104 -17.89 10.60 -17.64
C VAL A 104 -17.48 10.82 -16.20
N TYR A 105 -17.80 11.99 -15.61
CA TYR A 105 -17.49 12.28 -14.20
C TYR A 105 -18.24 11.35 -13.25
N ILE A 106 -19.53 11.10 -13.51
CA ILE A 106 -20.32 10.15 -12.72
C ILE A 106 -19.73 8.75 -12.82
N LEU A 107 -19.40 8.30 -14.05
CA LEU A 107 -18.80 6.98 -14.24
C LEU A 107 -17.43 6.88 -13.57
N ALA A 108 -16.59 7.90 -13.67
CA ALA A 108 -15.30 7.95 -12.99
C ALA A 108 -15.43 7.90 -11.46
N LEU A 109 -16.45 8.56 -10.90
CA LEU A 109 -16.77 8.47 -9.48
C LEU A 109 -17.22 7.05 -9.09
N VAL A 110 -18.05 6.41 -9.91
CA VAL A 110 -18.46 5.02 -9.70
C VAL A 110 -17.26 4.07 -9.78
N ILE A 111 -16.36 4.27 -10.75
CA ILE A 111 -15.10 3.52 -10.86
C ILE A 111 -14.24 3.75 -9.61
N SER A 112 -14.13 4.98 -9.13
CA SER A 112 -13.39 5.33 -7.92
C SER A 112 -13.93 4.60 -6.68
N ILE A 113 -15.24 4.63 -6.46
CA ILE A 113 -15.89 3.92 -5.34
C ILE A 113 -15.72 2.40 -5.49
N GLY A 114 -15.92 1.87 -6.69
CA GLY A 114 -15.70 0.46 -6.99
C GLY A 114 -14.26 0.03 -6.74
N ALA A 115 -13.29 0.89 -7.08
CA ALA A 115 -11.87 0.65 -6.83
C ALA A 115 -11.52 0.64 -5.33
N VAL A 116 -12.15 1.49 -4.50
CA VAL A 116 -12.01 1.42 -3.03
C VAL A 116 -12.53 0.08 -2.51
N ALA A 117 -13.72 -0.33 -2.93
CA ALA A 117 -14.29 -1.62 -2.53
C ALA A 117 -13.41 -2.80 -2.99
N PHE A 118 -12.91 -2.76 -4.23
CA PHE A 118 -12.00 -3.76 -4.76
C PHE A 118 -10.69 -3.83 -3.97
N ASN A 119 -10.15 -2.68 -3.57
CA ASN A 119 -8.95 -2.55 -2.75
C ASN A 119 -9.14 -3.09 -1.32
N GLU A 120 -10.34 -3.08 -0.77
CA GLU A 120 -10.63 -3.61 0.56
C GLU A 120 -10.93 -5.11 0.55
N PHE A 121 -11.71 -5.59 -0.43
CA PHE A 121 -12.25 -6.95 -0.40
C PHE A 121 -11.46 -7.95 -1.25
N VAL A 122 -10.82 -7.52 -2.33
CA VAL A 122 -10.14 -8.41 -3.29
C VAL A 122 -8.64 -8.35 -3.10
N VAL A 123 -8.04 -7.17 -3.16
CA VAL A 123 -6.58 -6.99 -3.17
C VAL A 123 -5.89 -7.59 -1.94
N PRO A 124 -6.34 -7.40 -0.68
CA PRO A 124 -5.64 -7.97 0.47
C PRO A 124 -5.65 -9.49 0.47
N ARG A 125 -6.75 -10.10 0.03
CA ARG A 125 -6.89 -11.56 -0.03
C ARG A 125 -5.95 -12.16 -1.08
N THR A 126 -5.94 -11.59 -2.28
CA THR A 126 -5.06 -12.06 -3.37
C THR A 126 -3.60 -11.82 -3.07
N ASN A 127 -3.26 -10.67 -2.49
CA ASN A 127 -1.89 -10.38 -2.05
C ASN A 127 -1.43 -11.34 -0.94
N ASN A 128 -2.28 -11.63 0.04
CA ASN A 128 -1.94 -12.58 1.09
C ASN A 128 -1.68 -13.98 0.50
N MET A 129 -2.57 -14.48 -0.37
CA MET A 129 -2.36 -15.75 -1.07
C MET A 129 -1.08 -15.74 -1.94
N TYR A 130 -0.81 -14.64 -2.64
CA TYR A 130 0.41 -14.45 -3.42
C TYR A 130 1.66 -14.57 -2.54
N GLN A 131 1.68 -13.84 -1.42
CA GLN A 131 2.82 -13.84 -0.52
C GLN A 131 3.02 -15.19 0.18
N THR A 132 1.94 -15.88 0.53
CA THR A 132 2.02 -17.26 1.07
C THR A 132 2.69 -18.19 0.07
N ILE A 133 2.25 -18.19 -1.20
CA ILE A 133 2.87 -19.02 -2.24
C ILE A 133 4.35 -18.65 -2.44
N VAL A 134 4.66 -17.36 -2.50
CA VAL A 134 6.04 -16.91 -2.70
C VAL A 134 6.94 -17.31 -1.53
N ARG A 135 6.49 -17.11 -0.29
CA ARG A 135 7.28 -17.39 0.91
C ARG A 135 7.39 -18.88 1.20
N GLU A 136 6.27 -19.60 1.14
CA GLU A 136 6.19 -20.98 1.63
C GLU A 136 6.48 -22.02 0.55
N GLU A 137 6.11 -21.75 -0.69
CA GLU A 137 6.24 -22.73 -1.76
C GLU A 137 7.40 -22.42 -2.72
N ILE A 138 7.67 -21.13 -3.05
CA ILE A 138 8.73 -20.75 -3.98
C ILE A 138 10.06 -20.58 -3.26
N MET A 139 10.10 -19.79 -2.19
CA MET A 139 11.33 -19.47 -1.45
C MET A 139 11.70 -20.53 -0.39
N LYS A 140 10.91 -21.58 -0.24
CA LYS A 140 11.03 -22.62 0.79
C LYS A 140 12.43 -23.23 0.90
N ASN A 141 13.17 -23.30 -0.21
CA ASN A 141 14.52 -23.86 -0.24
C ASN A 141 15.63 -22.81 -0.04
N ALA A 142 15.29 -21.51 -0.03
CA ALA A 142 16.28 -20.43 -0.02
C ALA A 142 16.44 -19.74 1.33
N THR A 143 15.44 -19.83 2.21
CA THR A 143 15.53 -19.27 3.55
C THR A 143 14.90 -20.21 4.56
N PRO A 144 15.63 -20.64 5.59
CA PRO A 144 15.03 -21.30 6.75
C PRO A 144 13.89 -20.44 7.28
N GLN A 145 12.79 -21.05 7.74
CA GLN A 145 11.62 -20.33 8.31
C GLN A 145 11.96 -19.57 9.62
N THR A 146 13.21 -19.37 9.88
CA THR A 146 13.76 -18.74 11.07
C THR A 146 13.77 -17.22 10.90
N GLN A 147 12.99 -16.53 11.69
CA GLN A 147 13.10 -15.07 11.79
C GLN A 147 14.41 -14.68 12.46
N SER A 148 15.15 -13.78 11.84
CA SER A 148 16.30 -13.15 12.46
C SER A 148 15.95 -11.76 12.99
N HIS A 149 16.46 -11.42 14.16
CA HIS A 149 16.38 -10.07 14.75
C HIS A 149 14.96 -9.58 15.10
N ILE A 150 14.27 -10.29 15.98
CA ILE A 150 12.97 -9.89 16.52
C ILE A 150 13.19 -8.94 17.70
N VAL A 151 12.49 -7.80 17.68
CA VAL A 151 12.47 -6.86 18.78
C VAL A 151 11.03 -6.67 19.24
N LEU A 152 10.74 -7.00 20.49
CA LEU A 152 9.46 -6.73 21.13
C LEU A 152 9.64 -5.71 22.25
N LYS A 153 8.67 -4.80 22.39
CA LYS A 153 8.69 -3.74 23.39
C LYS A 153 7.43 -3.81 24.23
N SER A 154 7.58 -3.64 25.55
CA SER A 154 6.47 -3.42 26.47
C SER A 154 6.67 -2.07 27.14
N MET A 155 5.63 -1.24 27.16
CA MET A 155 5.67 0.08 27.77
C MET A 155 5.02 0.04 29.16
N ASN A 156 5.59 0.78 30.10
CA ASN A 156 5.00 1.01 31.43
C ASN A 156 4.62 2.51 31.51
N GLY A 157 3.34 2.83 31.21
CA GLY A 157 2.91 4.21 30.99
C GLY A 157 3.62 4.84 29.77
N ASP A 158 4.31 5.98 29.97
CA ASP A 158 5.04 6.69 28.91
C ASP A 158 6.50 6.20 28.73
N ASN A 159 7.00 5.34 29.62
CA ASN A 159 8.37 4.88 29.62
C ASN A 159 8.49 3.45 29.08
N LEU A 160 9.66 3.13 28.48
CA LEU A 160 9.99 1.78 28.06
C LEU A 160 10.13 0.89 29.30
N GLY A 161 9.25 -0.10 29.45
CA GLY A 161 9.30 -1.03 30.58
C GLY A 161 10.17 -2.24 30.30
N THR A 162 10.01 -2.86 29.12
CA THR A 162 10.78 -4.05 28.73
C THR A 162 11.09 -4.00 27.25
N LEU A 163 12.34 -4.30 26.89
CA LEU A 163 12.79 -4.49 25.53
C LEU A 163 13.33 -5.91 25.40
N MET A 164 12.72 -6.72 24.54
CA MET A 164 13.21 -8.03 24.20
C MET A 164 13.80 -8.05 22.79
N TYR A 165 14.96 -8.63 22.66
CA TYR A 165 15.58 -8.98 21.42
C TYR A 165 15.74 -10.50 21.34
N ALA A 166 15.30 -11.12 20.23
CA ALA A 166 15.58 -12.52 19.93
C ALA A 166 16.27 -12.61 18.57
N LYS A 167 17.35 -13.36 18.50
CA LYS A 167 18.13 -13.50 17.26
C LYS A 167 17.39 -14.34 16.24
N HIS A 168 16.71 -15.40 16.68
CA HIS A 168 15.96 -16.29 15.80
C HIS A 168 14.60 -16.65 16.41
N TYR A 169 13.59 -16.77 15.55
CA TYR A 169 12.30 -17.37 15.86
C TYR A 169 11.99 -18.45 14.83
N ASP A 170 11.76 -19.65 15.29
CA ASP A 170 11.30 -20.76 14.48
C ASP A 170 9.77 -20.86 14.55
N SER A 171 9.13 -20.77 13.39
CA SER A 171 7.67 -20.79 13.28
C SER A 171 7.08 -22.22 13.43
N GLU A 172 7.86 -23.26 13.13
CA GLU A 172 7.41 -24.66 13.24
C GLU A 172 7.42 -25.11 14.70
N SER A 173 8.53 -24.88 15.41
CA SER A 173 8.68 -25.23 16.81
C SER A 173 8.09 -24.19 17.76
N LYS A 174 7.73 -22.99 17.27
CA LYS A 174 7.30 -21.82 18.07
C LYS A 174 8.32 -21.47 19.16
N GLN A 175 9.60 -21.59 18.83
CA GLN A 175 10.72 -21.29 19.72
C GLN A 175 11.41 -19.97 19.33
N LEU A 176 11.80 -19.22 20.35
CA LEU A 176 12.75 -18.11 20.24
C LEU A 176 14.14 -18.60 20.66
N SER A 177 15.18 -18.14 19.99
CA SER A 177 16.56 -18.50 20.32
C SER A 177 17.45 -17.26 20.45
N MET A 178 18.44 -17.34 21.34
CA MET A 178 19.36 -16.27 21.67
C MET A 178 18.62 -14.98 22.07
N ILE A 179 17.99 -15.02 23.23
CA ILE A 179 17.10 -13.97 23.72
C ILE A 179 17.85 -13.08 24.69
N THR A 180 17.70 -11.78 24.51
CA THR A 180 18.12 -10.75 25.47
C THR A 180 16.91 -9.92 25.86
N VAL A 181 16.62 -9.84 27.15
CA VAL A 181 15.56 -9.01 27.71
C VAL A 181 16.19 -7.91 28.56
N GLN A 182 15.81 -6.68 28.30
CA GLN A 182 16.20 -5.52 29.08
C GLN A 182 14.97 -4.98 29.80
N GLN A 183 15.04 -4.87 31.10
CA GLN A 183 13.98 -4.29 31.94
C GLN A 183 14.41 -2.93 32.44
N PHE A 184 13.49 -1.97 32.36
CA PHE A 184 13.71 -0.58 32.76
C PHE A 184 12.77 -0.23 33.92
N ASN A 185 13.25 0.64 34.82
CA ASN A 185 12.42 1.17 35.89
C ASN A 185 11.50 2.30 35.36
N ASP A 186 10.63 2.81 36.22
CA ASP A 186 9.69 3.89 35.88
C ASP A 186 10.37 5.20 35.47
N LYS A 187 11.67 5.35 35.75
CA LYS A 187 12.49 6.49 35.32
C LYS A 187 13.17 6.27 33.95
N GLY A 188 13.03 5.08 33.36
CA GLY A 188 13.67 4.73 32.09
C GLY A 188 15.15 4.30 32.24
N GLU A 189 15.61 4.00 33.45
CA GLU A 189 16.95 3.49 33.71
C GLU A 189 16.95 1.97 33.62
N LEU A 190 18.02 1.39 33.03
CA LEU A 190 18.19 -0.05 32.92
C LEU A 190 18.38 -0.68 34.31
N GLN A 191 17.46 -1.58 34.65
CA GLN A 191 17.46 -2.26 35.94
C GLN A 191 18.04 -3.67 35.85
N GLN A 192 17.69 -4.40 34.79
CA GLN A 192 18.02 -5.80 34.65
C GLN A 192 18.21 -6.18 33.18
N VAL A 193 19.18 -7.07 32.92
CA VAL A 193 19.40 -7.71 31.62
C VAL A 193 19.34 -9.22 31.83
N GLU A 194 18.49 -9.86 31.06
CA GLU A 194 18.32 -11.32 31.07
C GLU A 194 18.73 -11.87 29.71
N ASN A 195 19.61 -12.87 29.70
CA ASN A 195 19.99 -13.60 28.51
C ASN A 195 19.55 -15.05 28.66
N ALA A 196 18.87 -15.60 27.63
CA ALA A 196 18.45 -16.98 27.59
C ALA A 196 18.78 -17.63 26.24
N GLU A 197 19.06 -18.92 26.26
CA GLU A 197 19.33 -19.66 25.04
C GLU A 197 18.07 -19.81 24.20
N ASN A 198 16.95 -20.20 24.82
CA ASN A 198 15.68 -20.49 24.14
C ASN A 198 14.49 -19.99 24.98
N ALA A 199 13.37 -19.70 24.29
CA ALA A 199 12.06 -19.58 24.95
C ALA A 199 10.99 -20.28 24.12
N GLU A 200 10.06 -20.95 24.81
CA GLU A 200 8.95 -21.69 24.24
C GLU A 200 7.61 -21.08 24.66
N TRP A 201 6.63 -21.16 23.78
CA TRP A 201 5.28 -20.70 24.07
C TRP A 201 4.44 -21.83 24.68
N ASN A 202 4.04 -21.69 25.92
CA ASN A 202 3.22 -22.69 26.63
C ASN A 202 1.69 -22.55 26.41
N GLY A 203 1.26 -21.69 25.48
CA GLY A 203 -0.15 -21.38 25.21
C GLY A 203 -0.65 -20.08 25.83
N GLN A 204 0.04 -19.53 26.83
CA GLN A 204 -0.34 -18.26 27.51
C GLN A 204 0.83 -17.29 27.65
N VAL A 205 2.02 -17.78 27.91
CA VAL A 205 3.23 -16.98 28.13
C VAL A 205 4.45 -17.68 27.51
N TRP A 206 5.47 -16.90 27.23
CA TRP A 206 6.79 -17.40 26.86
C TRP A 206 7.55 -17.84 28.09
N VAL A 207 8.13 -19.03 28.07
CA VAL A 207 9.00 -19.57 29.11
C VAL A 207 10.42 -19.64 28.55
N MET A 208 11.32 -18.84 29.14
CA MET A 208 12.75 -18.85 28.84
C MET A 208 13.44 -20.02 29.55
N HIS A 209 14.38 -20.65 28.86
CA HIS A 209 15.18 -21.76 29.39
C HIS A 209 16.67 -21.43 29.37
N ASN A 210 17.39 -21.90 30.39
CA ASN A 210 18.84 -21.82 30.50
C ASN A 210 19.36 -20.38 30.35
N GLY A 211 19.08 -19.52 31.30
CA GLY A 211 19.47 -18.14 31.20
C GLY A 211 20.27 -17.62 32.37
N ILE A 212 20.74 -16.40 32.19
CA ILE A 212 21.49 -15.60 33.16
C ILE A 212 20.82 -14.25 33.28
N ILE A 213 20.62 -13.83 34.53
CA ILE A 213 20.10 -12.51 34.90
C ILE A 213 21.29 -11.68 35.42
N TYR A 214 21.43 -10.48 34.87
CA TYR A 214 22.35 -9.47 35.34
C TYR A 214 21.55 -8.32 35.94
N ASP A 215 21.68 -8.12 37.24
CA ASP A 215 21.09 -6.99 37.94
C ASP A 215 22.05 -5.80 37.84
N VAL A 216 21.55 -4.68 37.30
CA VAL A 216 22.35 -3.49 36.98
C VAL A 216 21.74 -2.33 37.76
N SER A 217 22.23 -2.11 39.01
CA SER A 217 21.79 -0.95 39.78
C SER A 217 22.43 0.34 39.29
N ALA A 218 21.68 1.45 39.46
CA ALA A 218 22.00 2.76 38.90
C ALA A 218 23.43 3.21 39.22
N GLY A 219 24.33 3.08 38.27
CA GLY A 219 25.59 3.81 38.20
C GLY A 219 26.89 3.04 38.31
N GLU A 220 26.97 1.80 38.80
CA GLU A 220 28.26 1.13 39.09
C GLU A 220 28.46 -0.27 38.49
N GLY A 221 27.70 -0.67 37.47
CA GLY A 221 27.91 -1.97 36.78
C GLY A 221 27.01 -3.10 37.29
N VAL A 222 27.40 -4.35 37.00
CA VAL A 222 26.59 -5.55 37.34
C VAL A 222 26.78 -5.85 38.84
N GLU A 223 25.70 -5.68 39.64
CA GLU A 223 25.77 -5.97 41.08
C GLU A 223 25.58 -7.45 41.39
N ARG A 224 24.70 -8.12 40.67
CA ARG A 224 24.37 -9.53 40.87
C ARG A 224 24.24 -10.28 39.56
N THR A 225 24.68 -11.53 39.58
CA THR A 225 24.45 -12.48 38.47
C THR A 225 23.76 -13.70 39.04
N MET A 226 22.60 -14.03 38.47
CA MET A 226 21.82 -15.22 38.83
C MET A 226 21.59 -16.10 37.61
N ARG A 227 21.70 -17.41 37.76
CA ARG A 227 21.37 -18.37 36.73
C ARG A 227 20.01 -18.95 37.02
N PHE A 228 19.19 -19.09 35.97
CA PHE A 228 17.89 -19.76 36.05
C PHE A 228 17.79 -20.90 35.05
N LYS A 229 17.02 -21.91 35.39
CA LYS A 229 16.67 -22.99 34.47
C LYS A 229 15.46 -22.64 33.64
N GLU A 230 14.45 -22.03 34.29
CA GLU A 230 13.21 -21.58 33.66
C GLU A 230 12.78 -20.25 34.25
N GLN A 231 12.29 -19.36 33.38
CA GLN A 231 11.71 -18.08 33.77
C GLN A 231 10.65 -17.63 32.78
N VAL A 232 9.59 -17.06 33.28
CA VAL A 232 8.52 -16.49 32.46
C VAL A 232 8.96 -15.15 31.91
N LEU A 233 8.84 -14.99 30.57
CA LEU A 233 9.13 -13.72 29.90
C LEU A 233 8.04 -12.69 30.25
N PRO A 234 8.39 -11.47 30.66
CA PRO A 234 7.40 -10.44 31.04
C PRO A 234 6.74 -9.75 29.82
N ILE A 235 6.58 -10.47 28.72
CA ILE A 235 5.95 -9.98 27.47
C ILE A 235 4.79 -10.90 27.11
N LYS A 236 3.61 -10.31 26.94
CA LYS A 236 2.36 -11.05 26.64
C LYS A 236 2.08 -11.24 25.15
N SER A 237 3.02 -10.91 24.27
CA SER A 237 2.84 -11.07 22.81
C SER A 237 2.78 -12.54 22.44
N SER A 238 1.69 -12.97 21.81
CA SER A 238 1.51 -14.33 21.33
C SER A 238 2.39 -14.63 20.11
N PRO A 239 2.67 -15.92 19.78
CA PRO A 239 3.37 -16.28 18.55
C PRO A 239 2.72 -15.73 17.28
N SER A 240 1.39 -15.63 17.26
CA SER A 240 0.64 -15.01 16.16
C SER A 240 0.89 -13.52 16.01
N GLU A 241 1.10 -12.79 17.11
CA GLU A 241 1.47 -11.37 17.08
C GLU A 241 2.91 -11.18 16.62
N VAL A 242 3.82 -12.04 17.06
CA VAL A 242 5.21 -12.08 16.56
C VAL A 242 5.23 -12.37 15.05
N GLN A 243 4.32 -13.21 14.53
CA GLN A 243 4.17 -13.47 13.10
C GLN A 243 3.42 -12.37 12.35
N GLN A 244 2.46 -11.68 12.99
CA GLN A 244 1.70 -10.59 12.36
C GLN A 244 2.59 -9.41 11.92
N ASP A 245 3.71 -9.21 12.56
CA ASP A 245 4.71 -8.21 12.16
C ASP A 245 5.35 -8.51 10.77
N ARG A 246 5.06 -9.68 10.18
CA ARG A 246 5.56 -10.10 8.85
C ARG A 246 4.70 -9.65 7.69
N ARG A 247 3.39 -9.44 7.91
CA ARG A 247 2.53 -9.04 6.81
C ARG A 247 2.84 -7.60 6.42
N LYS A 248 3.13 -7.43 5.13
CA LYS A 248 3.31 -6.08 4.60
C LYS A 248 1.98 -5.31 4.73
N PRO A 249 2.02 -3.99 4.89
CA PRO A 249 0.81 -3.18 4.98
C PRO A 249 -0.18 -3.42 3.83
N GLU A 250 0.33 -3.76 2.65
CA GLU A 250 -0.44 -4.07 1.43
C GLU A 250 -1.26 -5.38 1.52
N GLU A 251 -0.92 -6.27 2.47
CA GLU A 251 -1.59 -7.55 2.70
C GLU A 251 -2.72 -7.45 3.73
N LEU A 252 -2.80 -6.32 4.44
CA LEU A 252 -3.76 -6.09 5.52
C LEU A 252 -5.03 -5.42 4.99
N THR A 253 -6.18 -5.68 5.60
CA THR A 253 -7.40 -4.91 5.39
C THR A 253 -7.34 -3.57 6.13
N ILE A 254 -8.21 -2.61 5.78
CA ILE A 254 -8.29 -1.33 6.51
C ILE A 254 -8.57 -1.55 8.01
N LYS A 255 -9.37 -2.55 8.35
CA LYS A 255 -9.66 -2.90 9.75
C LYS A 255 -8.41 -3.38 10.49
N GLU A 256 -7.65 -4.28 9.88
CA GLU A 256 -6.38 -4.79 10.43
C GLU A 256 -5.34 -3.67 10.52
N LEU A 257 -5.20 -2.81 9.48
CA LEU A 257 -4.31 -1.64 9.51
C LEU A 257 -4.65 -0.69 10.67
N ARG A 258 -5.93 -0.38 10.88
CA ARG A 258 -6.37 0.46 12.01
C ARG A 258 -6.03 -0.16 13.35
N HIS A 259 -6.23 -1.47 13.49
CA HIS A 259 -5.88 -2.19 14.71
C HIS A 259 -4.38 -2.15 14.96
N GLN A 260 -3.57 -2.40 13.93
CA GLN A 260 -2.11 -2.37 14.02
C GLN A 260 -1.58 -0.96 14.31
N ILE A 261 -2.13 0.09 13.65
CA ILE A 261 -1.80 1.49 13.94
C ILE A 261 -2.09 1.81 15.42
N LYS A 262 -3.23 1.38 15.95
CA LYS A 262 -3.59 1.62 17.35
C LYS A 262 -2.63 0.91 18.31
N ALA A 263 -2.27 -0.33 18.03
CA ALA A 263 -1.31 -1.10 18.83
C ALA A 263 0.09 -0.46 18.80
N TYR A 264 0.57 -0.04 17.62
CA TYR A 264 1.89 0.58 17.48
C TYR A 264 1.94 1.98 18.11
N LYS A 265 0.84 2.76 18.03
CA LYS A 265 0.75 4.04 18.76
C LYS A 265 0.81 3.83 20.26
N ALA A 266 0.13 2.81 20.79
CA ALA A 266 0.21 2.47 22.20
C ALA A 266 1.60 2.01 22.64
N ALA A 267 2.40 1.47 21.70
CA ALA A 267 3.79 1.08 21.89
C ALA A 267 4.80 2.19 21.52
N TYR A 268 4.35 3.44 21.33
CA TYR A 268 5.17 4.60 20.91
C TYR A 268 6.06 4.33 19.69
N THR A 269 5.61 3.42 18.82
CA THR A 269 6.32 3.07 17.58
C THR A 269 5.84 3.95 16.44
N ASN A 270 6.75 4.35 15.53
CA ASN A 270 6.39 5.17 14.39
C ASN A 270 5.39 4.46 13.47
N THR A 271 4.20 5.04 13.32
CA THR A 271 3.09 4.51 12.52
C THR A 271 2.94 5.15 11.15
N SER A 272 3.80 6.11 10.80
CA SER A 272 3.67 6.94 9.58
C SER A 272 3.55 6.10 8.30
N LYS A 273 4.26 4.97 8.20
CA LYS A 273 4.19 4.08 7.05
C LYS A 273 2.83 3.38 6.93
N LEU A 274 2.29 2.89 8.05
CA LEU A 274 0.99 2.21 8.11
C LEU A 274 -0.15 3.19 7.84
N GLU A 275 -0.08 4.37 8.43
CA GLU A 275 -1.07 5.44 8.21
C GLU A 275 -1.07 5.90 6.76
N MET A 276 0.10 6.10 6.16
CA MET A 276 0.22 6.48 4.75
C MET A 276 -0.44 5.43 3.85
N GLU A 277 -0.16 4.14 4.08
CA GLU A 277 -0.78 3.05 3.33
C GLU A 277 -2.30 3.07 3.48
N MET A 278 -2.80 3.25 4.72
CA MET A 278 -4.23 3.33 4.99
C MET A 278 -4.90 4.48 4.22
N TYR A 279 -4.30 5.68 4.20
CA TYR A 279 -4.85 6.82 3.47
C TYR A 279 -4.76 6.64 1.96
N GLN A 280 -3.67 6.07 1.45
CA GLN A 280 -3.48 5.80 0.03
C GLN A 280 -4.52 4.82 -0.54
N ARG A 281 -5.11 3.95 0.28
CA ARG A 281 -6.22 3.08 -0.14
C ARG A 281 -7.48 3.83 -0.57
N PHE A 282 -7.64 5.06 -0.12
CA PHE A 282 -8.73 5.94 -0.51
C PHE A 282 -8.30 6.93 -1.60
N THR A 283 -7.11 7.52 -1.45
CA THR A 283 -6.65 8.58 -2.35
C THR A 283 -6.28 8.02 -3.73
N ILE A 284 -5.61 6.87 -3.83
CA ILE A 284 -5.27 6.28 -5.14
C ILE A 284 -6.53 5.96 -5.99
N PRO A 285 -7.58 5.32 -5.48
CA PRO A 285 -8.84 5.18 -6.23
C PRO A 285 -9.51 6.51 -6.57
N LEU A 286 -9.46 7.51 -5.66
CA LEU A 286 -10.03 8.83 -5.87
C LEU A 286 -9.37 9.56 -7.06
N ALA A 287 -8.10 9.30 -7.32
CA ALA A 287 -7.39 9.80 -8.49
C ALA A 287 -8.12 9.47 -9.81
N SER A 288 -8.91 8.41 -9.88
CA SER A 288 -9.74 8.12 -11.07
C SER A 288 -10.73 9.25 -11.35
N PHE A 289 -11.40 9.76 -10.33
CA PHE A 289 -12.31 10.90 -10.48
C PHE A 289 -11.53 12.19 -10.81
N VAL A 290 -10.42 12.43 -10.12
CA VAL A 290 -9.53 13.58 -10.36
C VAL A 290 -9.05 13.61 -11.81
N PHE A 291 -8.63 12.48 -12.31
CA PHE A 291 -8.13 12.33 -13.69
C PHE A 291 -9.22 12.51 -14.74
N ALA A 292 -10.48 12.14 -14.44
CA ALA A 292 -11.59 12.50 -15.32
C ALA A 292 -11.81 14.00 -15.38
N LEU A 293 -11.77 14.69 -14.22
CA LEU A 293 -11.92 16.16 -14.15
C LEU A 293 -10.84 16.91 -14.96
N VAL A 294 -9.63 16.38 -15.00
CA VAL A 294 -8.50 16.96 -15.77
C VAL A 294 -8.56 16.53 -17.22
N GLY A 295 -8.82 15.24 -17.49
CA GLY A 295 -8.73 14.65 -18.82
C GLY A 295 -9.81 15.14 -19.78
N ALA A 296 -11.05 15.31 -19.32
CA ALA A 296 -12.15 15.74 -20.17
C ALA A 296 -11.91 17.15 -20.79
N PRO A 297 -11.58 18.20 -20.03
CA PRO A 297 -11.31 19.52 -20.62
C PRO A 297 -10.02 19.56 -21.44
N LEU A 298 -8.99 18.81 -21.08
CA LEU A 298 -7.75 18.73 -21.86
C LEU A 298 -7.93 17.99 -23.18
N GLY A 299 -8.93 17.11 -23.29
CA GLY A 299 -9.30 16.48 -24.56
C GLY A 299 -9.89 17.45 -25.58
N LEU A 300 -10.35 18.63 -25.16
CA LEU A 300 -10.89 19.68 -26.04
C LEU A 300 -9.78 20.48 -26.74
N GLN A 301 -9.09 19.90 -27.66
CA GLN A 301 -8.06 20.62 -28.41
C GLN A 301 -8.66 21.36 -29.64
N LYS A 302 -8.19 22.58 -29.84
CA LYS A 302 -8.69 23.47 -30.89
C LYS A 302 -8.40 23.03 -32.34
N GLN A 303 -7.57 22.06 -32.62
CA GLN A 303 -7.22 21.62 -33.97
C GLN A 303 -6.75 20.16 -34.03
N ARG A 304 -7.22 19.45 -35.08
CA ARG A 304 -6.73 18.24 -35.78
C ARG A 304 -5.50 17.51 -35.19
N SER A 305 -5.42 17.35 -33.87
CA SER A 305 -4.34 16.59 -33.26
C SER A 305 -4.66 15.10 -33.37
N SER A 306 -3.66 14.31 -33.74
CA SER A 306 -3.79 12.85 -33.82
C SER A 306 -4.06 12.27 -32.43
N SER A 307 -4.72 11.14 -32.36
CA SER A 307 -4.98 10.34 -31.14
C SER A 307 -3.69 10.10 -30.30
N SER A 308 -2.53 10.10 -30.96
CA SER A 308 -1.21 9.92 -30.35
C SER A 308 -0.82 11.06 -29.40
N ILE A 309 -1.27 12.29 -29.64
CA ILE A 309 -0.97 13.43 -28.76
C ILE A 309 -1.71 13.29 -27.43
N GLY A 310 -2.96 12.83 -27.46
CA GLY A 310 -3.72 12.55 -26.24
C GLY A 310 -3.05 11.50 -25.36
N PHE A 311 -2.50 10.47 -25.96
CA PHE A 311 -1.72 9.43 -25.25
C PHE A 311 -0.46 10.02 -24.61
N GLY A 312 0.32 10.83 -25.35
CA GLY A 312 1.53 11.47 -24.82
C GLY A 312 1.22 12.42 -23.65
N ILE A 313 0.17 13.22 -23.76
CA ILE A 313 -0.27 14.12 -22.67
C ILE A 313 -0.71 13.31 -21.44
N SER A 314 -1.40 12.18 -21.63
CA SER A 314 -1.80 11.35 -20.49
C SER A 314 -0.59 10.81 -19.73
N ILE A 315 0.44 10.34 -20.41
CA ILE A 315 1.68 9.86 -19.76
C ILE A 315 2.34 10.98 -18.96
N LEU A 316 2.43 12.19 -19.52
CA LEU A 316 3.04 13.33 -18.82
C LEU A 316 2.28 13.69 -17.54
N ILE A 317 0.95 13.74 -17.60
CA ILE A 317 0.10 14.04 -16.44
C ILE A 317 0.22 12.94 -15.38
N ILE A 318 0.21 11.68 -15.79
CA ILE A 318 0.42 10.52 -14.91
C ILE A 318 1.77 10.66 -14.20
N PHE A 319 2.83 10.96 -14.95
CA PHE A 319 4.17 11.11 -14.37
C PHE A 319 4.23 12.25 -13.33
N ILE A 320 3.65 13.40 -13.64
CA ILE A 320 3.58 14.54 -12.70
C ILE A 320 2.79 14.14 -11.44
N TYR A 321 1.61 13.53 -11.60
CA TYR A 321 0.77 13.16 -10.48
C TYR A 321 1.46 12.15 -9.55
N TYR A 322 2.00 11.06 -10.10
CA TYR A 322 2.70 10.06 -9.31
C TYR A 322 4.04 10.56 -8.74
N GLY A 323 4.68 11.49 -9.43
CA GLY A 323 5.85 12.20 -8.92
C GLY A 323 5.51 13.02 -7.66
N VAL A 324 4.44 13.81 -7.72
CA VAL A 324 3.93 14.56 -6.56
C VAL A 324 3.50 13.61 -5.43
N MET A 325 2.80 12.52 -5.76
CA MET A 325 2.38 11.51 -4.78
C MET A 325 3.57 10.86 -4.06
N THR A 326 4.61 10.51 -4.80
CA THR A 326 5.82 9.89 -4.24
C THR A 326 6.57 10.86 -3.35
N PHE A 327 6.73 12.11 -3.80
CA PHE A 327 7.42 13.16 -3.03
C PHE A 327 6.65 13.52 -1.75
N ALA A 328 5.34 13.78 -1.86
CA ALA A 328 4.50 14.05 -0.70
C ALA A 328 4.46 12.86 0.27
N GLY A 329 4.37 11.64 -0.28
CA GLY A 329 4.41 10.39 0.49
C GLY A 329 5.73 10.20 1.25
N ALA A 330 6.86 10.58 0.68
CA ALA A 330 8.16 10.54 1.36
C ALA A 330 8.20 11.52 2.55
N LEU A 331 7.67 12.74 2.37
CA LEU A 331 7.57 13.73 3.45
C LEU A 331 6.63 13.25 4.57
N GLY A 332 5.50 12.61 4.23
CA GLY A 332 4.58 12.05 5.21
C GLY A 332 5.19 10.88 6.00
N LYS A 333 5.88 9.96 5.32
CA LYS A 333 6.58 8.83 5.95
C LYS A 333 7.76 9.29 6.81
N GLY A 334 8.41 10.37 6.41
CA GLY A 334 9.52 10.99 7.15
C GLY A 334 9.09 11.86 8.33
N GLY A 335 7.78 12.09 8.53
CA GLY A 335 7.26 12.91 9.63
C GLY A 335 7.31 14.42 9.42
N ALA A 336 7.75 14.89 8.24
CA ALA A 336 7.78 16.33 7.90
C ALA A 336 6.38 16.89 7.65
N LEU A 337 5.42 16.04 7.25
CA LEU A 337 4.03 16.40 7.04
C LEU A 337 3.12 15.37 7.74
N PRO A 338 1.93 15.79 8.22
CA PRO A 338 0.90 14.86 8.68
C PRO A 338 0.56 13.86 7.54
N THR A 339 0.51 12.57 7.86
CA THR A 339 0.34 11.49 6.87
C THR A 339 -0.92 11.64 6.02
N TRP A 340 -2.03 12.10 6.61
CA TRP A 340 -3.29 12.35 5.90
C TRP A 340 -3.17 13.50 4.88
N MET A 341 -2.47 14.59 5.24
CA MET A 341 -2.22 15.70 4.31
C MET A 341 -1.35 15.24 3.15
N ALA A 342 -0.24 14.57 3.45
CA ALA A 342 0.69 14.06 2.45
C ALA A 342 0.00 13.13 1.44
N ALA A 343 -0.93 12.29 1.89
CA ALA A 343 -1.70 11.42 1.01
C ALA A 343 -2.70 12.17 0.12
N MET A 344 -3.27 13.29 0.60
CA MET A 344 -4.30 14.06 -0.14
C MET A 344 -3.72 15.13 -1.08
N ILE A 345 -2.48 15.57 -0.91
CA ILE A 345 -1.86 16.61 -1.73
C ILE A 345 -2.05 16.39 -3.24
N PRO A 346 -1.74 15.23 -3.83
CA PRO A 346 -1.86 15.02 -5.27
C PRO A 346 -3.31 15.14 -5.76
N ASP A 347 -4.27 14.64 -4.99
CA ASP A 347 -5.69 14.73 -5.33
C ASP A 347 -6.20 16.16 -5.25
N VAL A 348 -5.85 16.90 -4.19
CA VAL A 348 -6.26 18.30 -4.02
C VAL A 348 -5.71 19.16 -5.15
N LEU A 349 -4.44 19.03 -5.50
CA LEU A 349 -3.83 19.73 -6.63
C LEU A 349 -4.51 19.35 -7.95
N GLY A 350 -4.81 18.07 -8.15
CA GLY A 350 -5.51 17.59 -9.32
C GLY A 350 -6.94 18.10 -9.41
N ILE A 351 -7.69 18.18 -8.30
CA ILE A 351 -9.04 18.74 -8.24
C ILE A 351 -9.00 20.24 -8.58
N ILE A 352 -8.09 20.99 -7.99
CA ILE A 352 -7.94 22.43 -8.28
C ILE A 352 -7.63 22.65 -9.77
N ALA A 353 -6.68 21.90 -10.31
CA ALA A 353 -6.34 21.96 -11.73
C ALA A 353 -7.54 21.58 -12.62
N GLY A 354 -8.24 20.48 -12.29
CA GLY A 354 -9.41 20.02 -13.01
C GLY A 354 -10.57 21.04 -13.00
N LEU A 355 -10.88 21.61 -11.84
CA LEU A 355 -11.90 22.65 -11.71
C LEU A 355 -11.52 23.90 -12.50
N TYR A 356 -10.28 24.36 -12.42
CA TYR A 356 -9.78 25.49 -13.21
C TYR A 356 -9.90 25.24 -14.71
N LEU A 357 -9.52 24.08 -15.19
CA LEU A 357 -9.63 23.71 -16.60
C LEU A 357 -11.09 23.67 -17.07
N ASN A 358 -11.99 23.08 -16.27
CA ASN A 358 -13.42 23.05 -16.56
C ASN A 358 -14.03 24.47 -16.63
N TRP A 359 -13.68 25.32 -15.68
CA TRP A 359 -14.13 26.72 -15.68
C TRP A 359 -13.63 27.50 -16.92
N ARG A 360 -12.36 27.33 -17.29
CA ARG A 360 -11.78 27.97 -18.48
C ARG A 360 -12.44 27.54 -19.78
N VAL A 361 -12.82 26.25 -19.90
CA VAL A 361 -13.47 25.69 -21.09
C VAL A 361 -14.96 26.05 -21.15
N SER A 362 -15.59 26.30 -20.02
CA SER A 362 -17.01 26.68 -19.95
C SER A 362 -17.27 28.16 -20.32
N ARG A 363 -16.24 29.00 -20.30
CA ARG A 363 -16.25 30.38 -20.83
C ARG A 363 -16.01 30.37 -22.34
#